data_45b26169b1fede03dd668c8283d99909
#
_entry.id   45b26169b1fede03dd668c8283d99909
#
_cell.length_a   1.000
_cell.length_b   1.000
_cell.length_c   1.000
_cell.angle_alpha   90.00
_cell.angle_beta   90.00
_cell.angle_gamma   90.00
#
_symmetry.space_group_name_H-M   'P 1'
#
loop_
_entity.id
_entity.type
_entity.pdbx_description
1 polymer ?
#
loop_
_entity_poly.entity_id
_entity_poly.type
_entity_poly.pdbx_seq_one_letter_code
_entity_poly.pdbx_strand_id
1 'polypeptide(L)'
;MLAYNHINKEYQTYTQAQLLIGMCMDNRKHLHIPDNFAYIIRAGGANLRYSEFKVSYAIAVGGVKCIALIGHNQCGMVNLMSRREAFINGLVERAGWERELAEQHFTNFTPMFEIGNEIDFVQSEAQRLRSRYPKIFVAPLFYKVEDNLLYQVKNI
;
A
#
# COMPACT_ATOMS: atom_id res chain seq x y z
N MET A 1 0.54 14.30 -8.37
CA MET A 1 -0.42 13.33 -7.80
C MET A 1 -1.45 14.01 -6.91
N LEU A 2 -1.09 14.74 -5.86
CA LEU A 2 -2.07 15.42 -4.99
C LEU A 2 -3.03 16.33 -5.77
N ALA A 3 -2.53 17.13 -6.70
CA ALA A 3 -3.37 18.01 -7.51
C ALA A 3 -4.44 17.25 -8.32
N TYR A 4 -4.14 16.08 -8.86
CA TYR A 4 -5.10 15.26 -9.58
C TYR A 4 -6.22 14.72 -8.68
N ASN A 5 -5.94 14.50 -7.40
CA ASN A 5 -6.90 13.94 -6.44
C ASN A 5 -7.69 14.99 -5.65
N HIS A 6 -7.23 16.27 -5.62
CA HIS A 6 -7.89 17.32 -4.84
C HIS A 6 -8.61 18.36 -5.69
N ILE A 7 -8.06 18.72 -6.84
CA ILE A 7 -8.56 19.86 -7.63
C ILE A 7 -8.99 19.46 -9.03
N ASN A 8 -9.17 18.17 -9.28
CA ASN A 8 -9.55 17.63 -10.61
C ASN A 8 -8.73 18.27 -11.74
N LYS A 9 -7.41 18.36 -11.53
CA LYS A 9 -6.50 18.90 -12.54
C LYS A 9 -6.63 18.10 -13.83
N GLU A 10 -6.69 18.79 -14.96
CA GLU A 10 -6.67 18.18 -16.27
C GLU A 10 -5.44 17.27 -16.44
N TYR A 11 -5.64 16.09 -17.00
CA TYR A 11 -4.57 15.10 -17.16
C TYR A 11 -3.57 15.55 -18.22
N GLN A 12 -2.30 15.48 -17.85
CA GLN A 12 -1.19 15.63 -18.79
C GLN A 12 -0.84 14.28 -19.40
N THR A 13 -0.20 14.29 -20.56
CA THR A 13 0.32 13.06 -21.19
C THR A 13 1.71 12.76 -20.65
N TYR A 14 1.92 11.51 -20.26
CA TYR A 14 3.20 11.00 -19.77
C TYR A 14 3.71 9.86 -20.66
N THR A 15 4.97 9.89 -21.01
CA THR A 15 5.64 8.83 -21.78
C THR A 15 6.41 7.85 -20.91
N GLN A 16 6.64 8.21 -19.65
CA GLN A 16 7.31 7.36 -18.66
C GLN A 16 6.78 7.67 -17.25
N ALA A 17 6.87 6.68 -16.37
CA ALA A 17 6.43 6.82 -14.99
C ALA A 17 7.25 7.90 -14.25
N GLN A 18 6.55 8.77 -13.53
CA GLN A 18 7.15 9.82 -12.72
C GLN A 18 7.49 9.34 -11.32
N LEU A 19 6.77 8.34 -10.84
CA LEU A 19 6.92 7.81 -9.48
C LEU A 19 6.43 6.36 -9.37
N LEU A 20 6.76 5.73 -8.25
CA LEU A 20 6.14 4.50 -7.78
C LEU A 20 5.09 4.85 -6.72
N ILE A 21 3.90 4.29 -6.83
CA ILE A 21 2.86 4.34 -5.80
C ILE A 21 2.81 2.98 -5.10
N GLY A 22 3.02 2.98 -3.79
CA GLY A 22 2.73 1.85 -2.91
C GLY A 22 1.43 2.12 -2.14
N MET A 23 0.43 1.26 -2.26
CA MET A 23 -0.84 1.43 -1.58
C MET A 23 -1.48 0.09 -1.22
N CYS A 24 -2.47 0.12 -0.33
CA CYS A 24 -3.20 -1.08 0.06
C CYS A 24 -3.98 -1.70 -1.12
N MET A 25 -4.18 -3.00 -1.03
CA MET A 25 -5.04 -3.75 -1.96
C MET A 25 -6.54 -3.45 -1.80
N ASP A 26 -6.94 -2.72 -0.78
CA ASP A 26 -8.32 -2.35 -0.49
C ASP A 26 -8.98 -1.66 -1.70
N ASN A 27 -10.13 -2.18 -2.11
CA ASN A 27 -10.83 -1.77 -3.32
C ASN A 27 -11.67 -0.48 -3.17
N ARG A 28 -11.79 0.08 -1.95
CA ARG A 28 -12.51 1.32 -1.69
C ARG A 28 -11.78 2.58 -2.15
N LYS A 29 -10.55 2.42 -2.68
CA LYS A 29 -9.69 3.53 -3.07
C LYS A 29 -9.45 3.58 -4.56
N HIS A 30 -9.75 4.74 -5.11
CA HIS A 30 -9.44 5.07 -6.50
C HIS A 30 -8.58 6.32 -6.53
N LEU A 31 -7.41 6.23 -7.17
CA LEU A 31 -6.57 7.38 -7.43
C LEU A 31 -6.90 7.96 -8.80
N HIS A 32 -7.08 9.26 -8.84
CA HIS A 32 -7.20 10.01 -10.09
C HIS A 32 -5.81 10.39 -10.57
N ILE A 33 -5.28 9.62 -11.50
CA ILE A 33 -3.95 9.83 -12.10
C ILE A 33 -4.02 9.54 -13.61
N PRO A 34 -3.21 10.26 -14.43
CA PRO A 34 -3.11 9.99 -15.86
C PRO A 34 -2.48 8.63 -16.16
N ASP A 35 -2.71 8.14 -17.37
CA ASP A 35 -2.03 6.96 -17.90
C ASP A 35 -0.51 7.19 -17.94
N ASN A 36 0.26 6.13 -17.74
CA ASN A 36 1.72 6.11 -17.68
C ASN A 36 2.35 6.98 -16.59
N PHE A 37 1.56 7.58 -15.69
CA PHE A 37 2.06 8.48 -14.65
C PHE A 37 2.87 7.77 -13.58
N ALA A 38 2.48 6.55 -13.19
CA ALA A 38 3.10 5.84 -12.09
C ALA A 38 3.13 4.33 -12.27
N TYR A 39 4.16 3.68 -11.73
CA TYR A 39 4.05 2.27 -11.34
C TYR A 39 3.18 2.18 -10.09
N ILE A 40 2.37 1.13 -9.98
CA ILE A 40 1.50 0.92 -8.81
C ILE A 40 1.74 -0.47 -8.25
N ILE A 41 2.10 -0.54 -6.97
CA ILE A 41 2.14 -1.79 -6.20
C ILE A 41 1.04 -1.72 -5.14
N ARG A 42 0.13 -2.69 -5.18
CA ARG A 42 -0.88 -2.88 -4.15
C ARG A 42 -0.48 -4.04 -3.24
N ALA A 43 -0.44 -3.79 -1.95
CA ALA A 43 -0.14 -4.77 -0.91
C ALA A 43 -0.91 -4.44 0.36
N GLY A 44 -1.28 -5.43 1.16
CA GLY A 44 -2.03 -5.22 2.40
C GLY A 44 -1.38 -4.14 3.27
N GLY A 45 -2.15 -3.11 3.68
CA GLY A 45 -1.67 -1.99 4.49
C GLY A 45 -0.58 -1.12 3.85
N ALA A 46 -0.36 -1.21 2.54
CA ALA A 46 0.78 -0.60 1.84
C ALA A 46 2.15 -1.13 2.30
N ASN A 47 2.20 -2.36 2.80
CA ASN A 47 3.43 -3.02 3.22
C ASN A 47 4.22 -3.51 2.00
N LEU A 48 5.24 -2.76 1.59
CA LEU A 48 6.08 -3.09 0.44
C LEU A 48 7.25 -4.02 0.78
N ARG A 49 7.41 -4.43 2.02
CA ARG A 49 8.54 -5.26 2.47
C ARG A 49 8.68 -6.53 1.64
N TYR A 50 7.56 -7.19 1.36
CA TYR A 50 7.53 -8.44 0.58
C TYR A 50 7.39 -8.20 -0.94
N SER A 51 7.40 -6.96 -1.37
CA SER A 51 7.41 -6.53 -2.79
C SER A 51 8.69 -5.80 -3.16
N GLU A 52 9.76 -5.95 -2.39
CA GLU A 52 10.98 -5.14 -2.52
C GLU A 52 11.67 -5.29 -3.88
N PHE A 53 11.63 -6.48 -4.49
CA PHE A 53 12.15 -6.66 -5.85
C PHE A 53 11.39 -5.78 -6.87
N LYS A 54 10.07 -5.67 -6.75
CA LYS A 54 9.25 -4.81 -7.62
C LYS A 54 9.59 -3.33 -7.41
N VAL A 55 9.84 -2.91 -6.17
CA VAL A 55 10.31 -1.56 -5.85
C VAL A 55 11.66 -1.29 -6.51
N SER A 56 12.60 -2.20 -6.35
CA SER A 56 13.93 -2.12 -6.98
C SER A 56 13.83 -2.04 -8.51
N TYR A 57 12.94 -2.83 -9.12
CA TYR A 57 12.71 -2.80 -10.56
C TYR A 57 12.20 -1.44 -11.05
N ALA A 58 11.20 -0.87 -10.38
CA ALA A 58 10.66 0.45 -10.71
C ALA A 58 11.73 1.55 -10.63
N ILE A 59 12.66 1.45 -9.69
CA ILE A 59 13.79 2.37 -9.54
C ILE A 59 14.84 2.13 -10.62
N ALA A 60 15.33 0.89 -10.72
CA ALA A 60 16.51 0.58 -11.51
C ALA A 60 16.22 0.55 -13.03
N VAL A 61 15.09 0.00 -13.42
CA VAL A 61 14.67 -0.14 -14.83
C VAL A 61 13.66 0.93 -15.21
N GLY A 62 12.68 1.19 -14.35
CA GLY A 62 11.64 2.21 -14.58
C GLY A 62 12.13 3.65 -14.41
N GLY A 63 13.27 3.86 -13.76
CA GLY A 63 13.89 5.18 -13.62
C GLY A 63 13.16 6.12 -12.65
N VAL A 64 12.24 5.62 -11.82
CA VAL A 64 11.52 6.46 -10.86
C VAL A 64 12.47 7.00 -9.79
N LYS A 65 12.27 8.24 -9.38
CA LYS A 65 13.08 8.93 -8.37
C LYS A 65 12.27 9.23 -7.09
N CYS A 66 11.01 8.86 -7.09
CA CYS A 66 10.09 9.16 -6.00
C CYS A 66 9.17 7.97 -5.74
N ILE A 67 8.86 7.73 -4.46
CA ILE A 67 7.85 6.78 -4.01
C ILE A 67 6.79 7.54 -3.21
N ALA A 68 5.53 7.42 -3.61
CA ALA A 68 4.39 7.82 -2.80
C ALA A 68 3.85 6.58 -2.08
N LEU A 69 4.01 6.53 -0.77
CA LEU A 69 3.52 5.43 0.06
C LEU A 69 2.20 5.85 0.72
N ILE A 70 1.10 5.18 0.38
CA ILE A 70 -0.25 5.61 0.76
C ILE A 70 -0.87 4.61 1.74
N GLY A 71 -0.92 4.98 3.01
CA GLY A 71 -1.75 4.35 4.02
C GLY A 71 -3.21 4.82 3.93
N HIS A 72 -4.10 4.18 4.67
CA HIS A 72 -5.50 4.60 4.75
C HIS A 72 -6.14 4.16 6.06
N ASN A 73 -7.17 4.88 6.49
CA ASN A 73 -7.94 4.48 7.66
C ASN A 73 -8.83 3.26 7.41
N GLN A 74 -9.28 2.63 8.48
CA GLN A 74 -10.11 1.40 8.44
C GLN A 74 -9.46 0.27 7.62
N CYS A 75 -8.15 0.14 7.71
CA CYS A 75 -7.41 -0.90 7.00
C CYS A 75 -7.69 -2.29 7.58
N GLY A 76 -7.98 -3.24 6.70
CA GLY A 76 -8.21 -4.63 7.11
C GLY A 76 -6.97 -5.34 7.69
N MET A 77 -5.77 -4.76 7.53
CA MET A 77 -4.52 -5.29 8.08
C MET A 77 -4.27 -4.85 9.52
N VAL A 78 -5.11 -4.01 10.09
CA VAL A 78 -5.09 -3.65 11.51
C VAL A 78 -5.90 -4.67 12.30
N ASN A 79 -5.35 -5.14 13.41
CA ASN A 79 -5.99 -6.11 14.29
C ASN A 79 -6.46 -7.38 13.55
N LEU A 80 -5.56 -8.03 12.84
CA LEU A 80 -5.85 -9.23 12.05
C LEU A 80 -6.43 -10.37 12.92
N MET A 81 -6.03 -10.48 14.19
CA MET A 81 -6.55 -11.50 15.09
C MET A 81 -8.07 -11.43 15.26
N SER A 82 -8.66 -10.24 15.21
CA SER A 82 -10.12 -10.09 15.25
C SER A 82 -10.84 -10.68 14.04
N ARG A 83 -10.12 -10.95 12.97
CA ARG A 83 -10.64 -11.52 11.72
C ARG A 83 -10.31 -13.00 11.54
N ARG A 84 -9.65 -13.64 12.53
CA ARG A 84 -9.16 -15.01 12.43
C ARG A 84 -10.27 -15.98 11.99
N GLU A 85 -11.38 -16.00 12.69
CA GLU A 85 -12.47 -16.95 12.37
C GLU A 85 -13.11 -16.67 11.01
N ALA A 86 -13.31 -15.40 10.67
CA ALA A 86 -13.84 -15.03 9.35
C ALA A 86 -12.89 -15.44 8.22
N PHE A 87 -11.58 -15.31 8.43
CA PHE A 87 -10.55 -15.71 7.46
C PHE A 87 -10.55 -17.23 7.25
N ILE A 88 -10.50 -17.99 8.35
CA ILE A 88 -10.46 -19.46 8.30
C ILE A 88 -11.74 -20.01 7.68
N ASN A 89 -12.90 -19.59 8.16
CA ASN A 89 -14.19 -20.04 7.63
C ASN A 89 -14.34 -19.66 6.15
N GLY A 90 -13.90 -18.45 5.77
CA GLY A 90 -13.94 -18.00 4.38
C GLY A 90 -13.10 -18.87 3.44
N LEU A 91 -11.90 -19.28 3.85
CA LEU A 91 -11.07 -20.19 3.07
C LEU A 91 -11.69 -21.60 2.95
N VAL A 92 -12.26 -22.11 4.02
CA VAL A 92 -12.93 -23.42 4.02
C VAL A 92 -14.17 -23.37 3.10
N GLU A 93 -15.05 -22.40 3.28
CA GLU A 93 -16.35 -22.35 2.61
C GLU A 93 -16.24 -21.90 1.14
N ARG A 94 -15.35 -20.95 0.84
CA ARG A 94 -15.28 -20.32 -0.49
C ARG A 94 -14.15 -20.85 -1.36
N ALA A 95 -13.07 -21.33 -0.77
CA ALA A 95 -11.91 -21.84 -1.49
C ALA A 95 -11.70 -23.35 -1.36
N GLY A 96 -12.48 -24.04 -0.50
CA GLY A 96 -12.42 -25.48 -0.32
C GLY A 96 -11.18 -25.96 0.45
N TRP A 97 -10.60 -25.09 1.30
CA TRP A 97 -9.44 -25.47 2.08
C TRP A 97 -9.83 -26.36 3.27
N GLU A 98 -8.93 -27.27 3.62
CA GLU A 98 -9.01 -27.96 4.91
C GLU A 98 -8.81 -26.95 6.05
N ARG A 99 -9.63 -27.06 7.11
CA ARG A 99 -9.61 -26.10 8.22
C ARG A 99 -8.25 -25.96 8.86
N GLU A 100 -7.58 -27.08 9.13
CA GLU A 100 -6.25 -27.08 9.74
C GLU A 100 -5.24 -26.32 8.91
N LEU A 101 -5.27 -26.47 7.57
CA LEU A 101 -4.41 -25.76 6.65
C LEU A 101 -4.69 -24.24 6.68
N ALA A 102 -5.96 -23.86 6.74
CA ALA A 102 -6.37 -22.45 6.83
C ALA A 102 -5.90 -21.81 8.15
N GLU A 103 -5.98 -22.55 9.26
CA GLU A 103 -5.49 -22.12 10.58
C GLU A 103 -3.96 -21.92 10.59
N GLN A 104 -3.23 -22.88 10.07
CA GLN A 104 -1.77 -22.78 9.93
C GLN A 104 -1.37 -21.61 9.05
N HIS A 105 -2.06 -21.40 7.94
CA HIS A 105 -1.81 -20.28 7.02
C HIS A 105 -2.01 -18.94 7.73
N PHE A 106 -3.13 -18.77 8.43
CA PHE A 106 -3.38 -17.55 9.20
C PHE A 106 -2.30 -17.30 10.26
N THR A 107 -1.98 -18.31 11.05
CA THR A 107 -1.00 -18.20 12.15
C THR A 107 0.40 -17.85 11.64
N ASN A 108 0.82 -18.49 10.55
CA ASN A 108 2.17 -18.29 10.01
C ASN A 108 2.36 -16.92 9.35
N PHE A 109 1.32 -16.38 8.72
CA PHE A 109 1.45 -15.16 7.92
C PHE A 109 0.95 -13.88 8.62
N THR A 110 0.06 -13.97 9.58
CA THR A 110 -0.45 -12.80 10.32
C THR A 110 0.68 -11.89 10.84
N PRO A 111 1.76 -12.40 11.47
CA PRO A 111 2.84 -11.51 11.96
C PRO A 111 3.56 -10.74 10.87
N MET A 112 3.51 -11.23 9.64
CA MET A 112 4.15 -10.57 8.49
C MET A 112 3.30 -9.42 7.94
N PHE A 113 1.98 -9.48 8.10
CA PHE A 113 1.03 -8.58 7.45
C PHE A 113 0.28 -7.66 8.40
N GLU A 114 0.25 -7.95 9.69
CA GLU A 114 -0.29 -7.05 10.73
C GLU A 114 0.49 -5.72 10.73
N ILE A 115 -0.21 -4.60 10.62
CA ILE A 115 0.43 -3.28 10.55
C ILE A 115 0.28 -2.45 11.83
N GLY A 116 -0.53 -2.88 12.80
CA GLY A 116 -0.81 -2.13 14.01
C GLY A 116 -1.64 -0.88 13.75
N ASN A 117 -1.02 0.29 13.73
CA ASN A 117 -1.68 1.57 13.40
C ASN A 117 -1.31 2.02 11.99
N GLU A 118 -2.28 2.49 11.22
CA GLU A 118 -2.08 2.82 9.80
C GLU A 118 -1.11 3.98 9.56
N ILE A 119 -1.17 5.03 10.39
CA ILE A 119 -0.31 6.21 10.25
C ILE A 119 1.11 5.88 10.67
N ASP A 120 1.27 5.25 11.83
CA ASP A 120 2.59 4.85 12.34
C ASP A 120 3.26 3.86 11.39
N PHE A 121 2.47 2.94 10.81
CA PHE A 121 3.00 1.99 9.85
C PHE A 121 3.51 2.68 8.58
N VAL A 122 2.72 3.56 7.96
CA VAL A 122 3.14 4.24 6.73
C VAL A 122 4.37 5.12 6.95
N GLN A 123 4.52 5.71 8.13
CA GLN A 123 5.71 6.49 8.50
C GLN A 123 6.94 5.58 8.66
N SER A 124 6.80 4.47 9.39
CA SER A 124 7.91 3.53 9.61
C SER A 124 8.35 2.85 8.31
N GLU A 125 7.40 2.48 7.47
CA GLU A 125 7.70 1.89 6.16
C GLU A 125 8.34 2.90 5.21
N ALA A 126 7.91 4.16 5.24
CA ALA A 126 8.58 5.24 4.50
C ALA A 126 10.03 5.44 4.97
N GLN A 127 10.27 5.37 6.28
CA GLN A 127 11.62 5.46 6.84
C GLN A 127 12.48 4.26 6.42
N ARG A 128 11.92 3.05 6.45
CA ARG A 128 12.60 1.83 5.95
C ARG A 128 13.01 1.98 4.49
N LEU A 129 12.11 2.46 3.64
CA LEU A 129 12.38 2.67 2.22
C LEU A 129 13.45 3.76 1.98
N ARG A 130 13.43 4.85 2.75
CA ARG A 130 14.49 5.89 2.69
C ARG A 130 15.85 5.34 3.06
N SER A 131 15.91 4.51 4.09
CA SER A 131 17.16 3.86 4.49
C SER A 131 17.66 2.86 3.44
N ARG A 132 16.74 2.14 2.80
CA ARG A 132 17.06 1.16 1.77
C ARG A 132 17.47 1.80 0.44
N TYR A 133 16.85 2.92 0.09
CA TYR A 133 17.06 3.64 -1.17
C TYR A 133 17.39 5.12 -0.91
N PRO A 134 18.61 5.44 -0.43
CA PRO A 134 18.93 6.77 0.10
C PRO A 134 18.89 7.91 -0.93
N LYS A 135 18.87 7.59 -2.22
CA LYS A 135 18.73 8.59 -3.31
C LYS A 135 17.29 8.77 -3.79
N ILE A 136 16.35 8.03 -3.21
CA ILE A 136 14.93 8.06 -3.61
C ILE A 136 14.15 8.90 -2.60
N PHE A 137 13.39 9.86 -3.11
CA PHE A 137 12.44 10.60 -2.28
C PHE A 137 11.23 9.74 -1.94
N VAL A 138 10.92 9.57 -0.66
CA VAL A 138 9.77 8.80 -0.19
C VAL A 138 8.81 9.70 0.57
N ALA A 139 7.61 9.86 0.04
CA ALA A 139 6.53 10.65 0.63
C ALA A 139 5.48 9.73 1.27
N PRO A 140 5.34 9.71 2.61
CA PRO A 140 4.22 9.07 3.26
C PRO A 140 2.96 9.92 3.08
N LEU A 141 1.90 9.30 2.59
CA LEU A 141 0.59 9.90 2.37
C LEU A 141 -0.49 9.07 3.06
N PHE A 142 -1.61 9.69 3.31
CA PHE A 142 -2.75 9.05 3.95
C PHE A 142 -4.04 9.33 3.17
N TYR A 143 -4.74 8.27 2.83
CA TYR A 143 -6.02 8.34 2.15
C TYR A 143 -7.15 8.16 3.17
N LYS A 144 -8.06 9.10 3.23
CA LYS A 144 -9.27 8.97 4.02
C LYS A 144 -10.40 8.37 3.18
N VAL A 145 -10.96 7.27 3.65
CA VAL A 145 -12.01 6.55 2.92
C VAL A 145 -13.29 7.36 2.85
N GLU A 146 -13.55 8.22 3.85
CA GLU A 146 -14.79 9.01 3.97
C GLU A 146 -14.90 10.15 2.95
N ASP A 147 -13.77 10.78 2.63
CA ASP A 147 -13.76 11.95 1.73
C ASP A 147 -13.05 11.70 0.40
N ASN A 148 -12.43 10.54 0.24
CA ASN A 148 -11.64 10.14 -0.93
C ASN A 148 -10.45 11.06 -1.22
N LEU A 149 -9.90 11.74 -0.21
CA LEU A 149 -8.79 12.66 -0.38
C LEU A 149 -7.48 12.08 0.15
N LEU A 150 -6.37 12.58 -0.41
CA LEU A 150 -5.00 12.26 0.00
C LEU A 150 -4.45 13.36 0.90
N TYR A 151 -3.89 12.98 2.02
CA TYR A 151 -3.28 13.88 2.99
C TYR A 151 -1.79 13.59 3.13
N GLN A 152 -1.02 14.63 3.33
CA GLN A 152 0.40 14.50 3.66
C GLN A 152 0.53 14.08 5.13
N VAL A 153 1.27 12.99 5.38
CA VAL A 153 1.62 12.60 6.74
C VAL A 153 2.84 13.41 7.14
N LYS A 154 2.66 14.33 8.09
CA LYS A 154 3.77 15.12 8.63
C LYS A 154 4.65 14.22 9.48
N ASN A 155 5.96 14.32 9.33
CA ASN A 155 6.89 13.72 10.29
C ASN A 155 6.68 14.43 11.63
N ILE A 156 6.31 13.67 12.64
CA ILE A 156 6.29 14.12 14.04
C ILE A 156 7.68 13.88 14.61
#